data_837f7893a82e95bcd4542fa2749292ba
#
_entry.id   837f7893a82e95bcd4542fa2749292ba
#
_cell.length_a   1.000
_cell.length_b   1.000
_cell.length_c   1.000
_cell.angle_alpha   90.00
_cell.angle_beta   90.00
_cell.angle_gamma   90.00
#
_symmetry.space_group_name_H-M   'P 1'
#
loop_
_entity.id
_entity.type
_entity.pdbx_description
1 polymer ?
#
loop_
_entity_poly.entity_id
_entity_poly.type
_entity_poly.pdbx_seq_one_letter_code
_entity_poly.pdbx_strand_id
1 'polypeptide(L)'
;MTKTEKPSFLSRIITVTKQSLRGEADFDYTSGNIRKAVILLAIPMVLEMMMESVFALVDLYFVGHLENSSFAIQTVGLTESVLTIIYSLAIGLSMAATAVVARRIGEKDPIKAAKAGMQAVVISLVLNAVISFFGFIYATEILMLMGASEEAALHGTAFMQIMMAGSSSIV
;
A
#
# COMPACT_ATOMS: atom_id res chain seq x y z
N MET A 1 26.29 42.31 14.77
CA MET A 1 26.59 41.24 13.78
C MET A 1 26.31 39.91 14.40
N THR A 2 25.08 39.43 14.27
CA THR A 2 24.66 38.13 14.78
C THR A 2 25.04 37.06 13.74
N LYS A 3 26.01 36.20 14.11
CA LYS A 3 26.38 35.00 13.32
C LYS A 3 25.17 34.08 13.24
N THR A 4 24.47 34.03 12.12
CA THR A 4 23.50 32.97 11.83
C THR A 4 24.28 31.66 11.64
N GLU A 5 24.37 30.85 12.68
CA GLU A 5 24.86 29.47 12.57
C GLU A 5 23.98 28.72 11.55
N LYS A 6 24.62 28.22 10.50
CA LYS A 6 23.96 27.34 9.56
C LYS A 6 23.48 26.09 10.34
N PRO A 7 22.17 25.77 10.30
CA PRO A 7 21.65 24.63 11.03
C PRO A 7 22.39 23.36 10.63
N SER A 8 22.79 22.57 11.63
CA SER A 8 23.45 21.28 11.44
C SER A 8 22.65 20.37 10.50
N PHE A 9 23.33 19.49 9.74
CA PHE A 9 22.69 18.52 8.86
C PHE A 9 21.61 17.71 9.59
N LEU A 10 21.92 17.27 10.82
CA LEU A 10 20.97 16.54 11.67
C LEU A 10 19.75 17.38 12.05
N SER A 11 19.92 18.64 12.41
CA SER A 11 18.79 19.53 12.75
C SER A 11 17.89 19.78 11.54
N ARG A 12 18.45 19.84 10.33
CA ARG A 12 17.68 19.95 9.09
C ARG A 12 16.83 18.68 8.84
N ILE A 13 17.42 17.48 8.99
CA ILE A 13 16.68 16.23 8.85
C ILE A 13 15.54 16.18 9.86
N ILE A 14 15.80 16.42 11.15
CA ILE A 14 14.77 16.39 12.19
C ILE A 14 13.64 17.38 11.90
N THR A 15 13.97 18.57 11.44
CA THR A 15 12.95 19.58 11.11
C THR A 15 12.11 19.14 9.92
N VAL A 16 12.73 18.62 8.86
CA VAL A 16 12.03 18.13 7.66
C VAL A 16 11.15 16.93 7.99
N THR A 17 11.65 15.97 8.78
CA THR A 17 10.87 14.81 9.22
C THR A 17 9.67 15.23 10.07
N LYS A 18 9.86 16.14 11.02
CA LYS A 18 8.79 16.66 11.86
C LYS A 18 7.74 17.43 11.05
N GLN A 19 8.16 18.18 10.05
CA GLN A 19 7.29 18.92 9.13
C GLN A 19 6.49 17.95 8.23
N SER A 20 7.14 16.88 7.74
CA SER A 20 6.53 15.84 6.93
C SER A 20 5.47 15.04 7.72
N LEU A 21 5.76 14.68 8.98
CA LEU A 21 4.84 13.91 9.83
C LEU A 21 3.66 14.74 10.35
N ARG A 22 3.80 16.07 10.43
CA ARG A 22 2.72 16.96 10.86
C ARG A 22 1.69 17.25 9.79
N GLY A 23 1.97 16.87 8.51
CA GLY A 23 1.05 17.10 7.40
C GLY A 23 0.68 18.58 7.30
N GLU A 24 1.67 19.50 7.27
CA GLU A 24 1.38 20.93 7.12
C GLU A 24 0.63 21.14 5.80
N ALA A 25 -0.69 21.32 5.93
CA ALA A 25 -1.62 21.52 4.83
C ALA A 25 -1.33 22.79 4.00
N ASP A 26 -0.44 23.66 4.48
CA ASP A 26 -0.06 24.94 3.85
C ASP A 26 1.21 24.86 3.00
N PHE A 27 1.82 23.67 2.83
CA PHE A 27 2.99 23.59 1.96
C PHE A 27 2.56 23.56 0.49
N ASP A 28 2.84 24.65 -0.21
CA ASP A 28 2.61 24.73 -1.66
C ASP A 28 3.66 23.90 -2.42
N TYR A 29 3.26 22.69 -2.80
CA TYR A 29 4.09 21.76 -3.58
C TYR A 29 4.28 22.21 -5.04
N THR A 30 3.53 23.20 -5.50
CA THR A 30 3.56 23.70 -6.87
C THR A 30 4.56 24.85 -7.06
N SER A 31 4.92 25.52 -5.97
CA SER A 31 5.87 26.64 -5.96
C SER A 31 7.05 26.33 -5.03
N GLY A 32 8.28 26.44 -5.51
CA GLY A 32 9.47 26.31 -4.68
C GLY A 32 10.47 25.25 -5.10
N ASN A 33 11.26 24.74 -4.14
CA ASN A 33 12.34 23.80 -4.43
C ASN A 33 11.80 22.37 -4.53
N ILE A 34 11.78 21.82 -5.74
CA ILE A 34 11.32 20.45 -6.06
C ILE A 34 12.01 19.40 -5.17
N ARG A 35 13.31 19.56 -4.87
CA ARG A 35 14.04 18.60 -4.01
C ARG A 35 13.45 18.55 -2.59
N LYS A 36 13.04 19.72 -2.05
CA LYS A 36 12.41 19.74 -0.72
C LYS A 36 11.04 19.08 -0.73
N ALA A 37 10.24 19.32 -1.76
CA ALA A 37 8.92 18.70 -1.94
C ALA A 37 9.04 17.17 -2.03
N VAL A 38 9.98 16.67 -2.84
CA VAL A 38 10.23 15.22 -2.99
C VAL A 38 10.64 14.59 -1.65
N ILE A 39 11.55 15.21 -0.90
CA ILE A 39 12.00 14.67 0.40
C ILE A 39 10.83 14.66 1.41
N LEU A 40 10.02 15.73 1.47
CA LEU A 40 8.87 15.81 2.36
C LEU A 40 7.83 14.72 2.09
N LEU A 41 7.59 14.40 0.82
CA LEU A 41 6.66 13.34 0.41
C LEU A 41 7.27 11.94 0.59
N ALA A 42 8.57 11.78 0.39
CA ALA A 42 9.24 10.48 0.47
C ALA A 42 9.36 9.96 1.92
N ILE A 43 9.55 10.85 2.91
CA ILE A 43 9.75 10.43 4.31
C ILE A 43 8.58 9.59 4.84
N PRO A 44 7.30 10.00 4.78
CA PRO A 44 6.20 9.18 5.28
C PRO A 44 6.08 7.87 4.50
N MET A 45 6.27 7.87 3.18
CA MET A 45 6.23 6.66 2.36
C MET A 45 7.33 5.65 2.75
N VAL A 46 8.55 6.12 2.98
CA VAL A 46 9.65 5.24 3.41
C VAL A 46 9.38 4.68 4.81
N LEU A 47 8.86 5.48 5.74
CA LEU A 47 8.49 5.01 7.08
C LEU A 47 7.36 3.96 7.02
N GLU A 48 6.36 4.17 6.17
CA GLU A 48 5.27 3.21 5.93
C GLU A 48 5.83 1.87 5.42
N MET A 49 6.66 1.88 4.39
CA MET A 49 7.31 0.67 3.85
C MET A 49 8.21 -0.04 4.87
N MET A 50 8.90 0.72 5.73
CA MET A 50 9.69 0.14 6.82
C MET A 50 8.81 -0.55 7.86
N MET A 51 7.69 0.07 8.25
CA MET A 51 6.73 -0.52 9.18
C MET A 51 6.08 -1.78 8.59
N GLU A 52 5.70 -1.76 7.33
CA GLU A 52 5.19 -2.93 6.60
C GLU A 52 6.19 -4.08 6.61
N SER A 53 7.47 -3.79 6.32
CA SER A 53 8.53 -4.80 6.35
C SER A 53 8.72 -5.41 7.75
N VAL A 54 8.67 -4.59 8.81
CA VAL A 54 8.75 -5.07 10.19
C VAL A 54 7.53 -5.92 10.53
N PHE A 55 6.33 -5.50 10.11
CA PHE A 55 5.11 -6.27 10.31
C PHE A 55 5.19 -7.65 9.64
N ALA A 56 5.64 -7.72 8.39
CA ALA A 56 5.80 -8.98 7.67
C ALA A 56 6.80 -9.93 8.37
N LEU A 57 7.89 -9.41 8.92
CA LEU A 57 8.85 -10.22 9.69
C LEU A 57 8.24 -10.77 10.98
N VAL A 58 7.45 -9.96 11.68
CA VAL A 58 6.75 -10.37 12.91
C VAL A 58 5.70 -11.42 12.60
N ASP A 59 4.93 -11.24 11.53
CA ASP A 59 3.93 -12.20 11.09
C ASP A 59 4.56 -13.56 10.76
N LEU A 60 5.61 -13.56 9.96
CA LEU A 60 6.37 -14.78 9.62
C LEU A 60 6.96 -15.46 10.87
N TYR A 61 7.41 -14.69 11.86
CA TYR A 61 7.89 -15.23 13.12
C TYR A 61 6.78 -16.00 13.85
N PHE A 62 5.59 -15.44 14.00
CA PHE A 62 4.47 -16.10 14.66
C PHE A 62 3.97 -17.30 13.87
N VAL A 63 3.82 -17.19 12.56
CA VAL A 63 3.41 -18.30 11.70
C VAL A 63 4.40 -19.47 11.76
N GLY A 64 5.71 -19.17 11.86
CA GLY A 64 6.76 -20.18 11.98
C GLY A 64 6.77 -20.94 13.31
N HIS A 65 6.04 -20.47 14.34
CA HIS A 65 5.91 -21.13 15.64
C HIS A 65 4.61 -21.92 15.83
N LEU A 66 3.77 -22.01 14.79
CA LEU A 66 2.57 -22.85 14.83
C LEU A 66 2.91 -24.33 14.77
N GLU A 67 2.07 -25.20 15.36
CA GLU A 67 2.28 -26.65 15.41
C GLU A 67 2.45 -27.28 14.01
N ASN A 68 1.78 -26.74 12.98
CA ASN A 68 1.89 -27.14 11.58
C ASN A 68 2.58 -26.05 10.73
N SER A 69 3.69 -25.51 11.23
CA SER A 69 4.37 -24.34 10.64
C SER A 69 4.73 -24.51 9.16
N SER A 70 5.09 -25.70 8.69
CA SER A 70 5.42 -25.92 7.28
C SER A 70 4.24 -25.68 6.34
N PHE A 71 3.04 -26.16 6.67
CA PHE A 71 1.83 -25.87 5.90
C PHE A 71 1.38 -24.43 6.04
N ALA A 72 1.49 -23.86 7.25
CA ALA A 72 1.14 -22.49 7.51
C ALA A 72 2.03 -21.52 6.71
N ILE A 73 3.35 -21.71 6.72
CA ILE A 73 4.29 -20.90 5.94
C ILE A 73 4.02 -21.04 4.44
N GLN A 74 3.77 -22.25 3.95
CA GLN A 74 3.43 -22.48 2.54
C GLN A 74 2.16 -21.71 2.15
N THR A 75 1.10 -21.83 2.95
CA THR A 75 -0.18 -21.16 2.71
C THR A 75 -0.04 -19.64 2.72
N VAL A 76 0.63 -19.10 3.73
CA VAL A 76 0.86 -17.64 3.83
C VAL A 76 1.66 -17.13 2.64
N GLY A 77 2.78 -17.76 2.29
CA GLY A 77 3.62 -17.36 1.18
C GLY A 77 2.91 -17.41 -0.19
N LEU A 78 2.09 -18.45 -0.42
CA LEU A 78 1.28 -18.53 -1.65
C LEU A 78 0.17 -17.47 -1.67
N THR A 79 -0.51 -17.27 -0.55
CA THR A 79 -1.55 -16.23 -0.44
C THR A 79 -0.95 -14.84 -0.64
N GLU A 80 0.19 -14.53 -0.05
CA GLU A 80 0.90 -13.26 -0.26
C GLU A 80 1.31 -13.05 -1.72
N SER A 81 1.69 -14.12 -2.40
CA SER A 81 2.01 -14.05 -3.83
C SER A 81 0.79 -13.66 -4.67
N VAL A 82 -0.39 -14.19 -4.37
CA VAL A 82 -1.66 -13.80 -5.00
C VAL A 82 -2.00 -12.35 -4.66
N LEU A 83 -1.88 -11.97 -3.38
CA LEU A 83 -2.13 -10.60 -2.94
C LEU A 83 -1.20 -9.59 -3.60
N THR A 84 0.06 -9.96 -3.85
CA THR A 84 1.02 -9.10 -4.56
C THR A 84 0.54 -8.74 -5.96
N ILE A 85 -0.11 -9.67 -6.68
CA ILE A 85 -0.72 -9.38 -7.98
C ILE A 85 -1.86 -8.36 -7.82
N ILE A 86 -2.71 -8.54 -6.82
CA ILE A 86 -3.83 -7.63 -6.52
C ILE A 86 -3.31 -6.24 -6.15
N TYR A 87 -2.31 -6.17 -5.28
CA TYR A 87 -1.66 -4.90 -4.90
C TYR A 87 -1.02 -4.20 -6.10
N SER A 88 -0.41 -4.94 -7.01
CA SER A 88 0.18 -4.36 -8.21
C SER A 88 -0.87 -3.68 -9.10
N LEU A 89 -2.06 -4.29 -9.23
CA LEU A 89 -3.19 -3.69 -9.93
C LEU A 89 -3.72 -2.44 -9.19
N ALA A 90 -3.86 -2.52 -7.86
CA ALA A 90 -4.33 -1.42 -7.03
C ALA A 90 -3.37 -0.23 -7.09
N ILE A 91 -2.06 -0.47 -6.98
CA ILE A 91 -1.02 0.55 -7.11
C ILE A 91 -1.07 1.19 -8.50
N GLY A 92 -1.17 0.40 -9.57
CA GLY A 92 -1.28 0.91 -10.93
C GLY A 92 -2.49 1.82 -11.12
N LEU A 93 -3.65 1.42 -10.59
CA LEU A 93 -4.88 2.22 -10.64
C LEU A 93 -4.75 3.50 -9.81
N SER A 94 -4.17 3.42 -8.62
CA SER A 94 -3.91 4.57 -7.75
C SER A 94 -2.97 5.60 -8.42
N MET A 95 -1.91 5.13 -9.05
CA MET A 95 -0.99 6.01 -9.79
C MET A 95 -1.69 6.69 -10.98
N ALA A 96 -2.52 5.96 -11.72
CA ALA A 96 -3.30 6.51 -12.83
C ALA A 96 -4.31 7.55 -12.33
N ALA A 97 -5.03 7.26 -11.25
CA ALA A 97 -5.99 8.17 -10.63
C ALA A 97 -5.29 9.46 -10.15
N THR A 98 -4.17 9.31 -9.46
CA THR A 98 -3.36 10.46 -8.97
C THR A 98 -2.91 11.34 -10.14
N ALA A 99 -2.43 10.76 -11.24
CA ALA A 99 -2.00 11.52 -12.41
C ALA A 99 -3.15 12.31 -13.06
N VAL A 100 -4.33 11.69 -13.18
CA VAL A 100 -5.51 12.36 -13.76
C VAL A 100 -6.02 13.47 -12.86
N VAL A 101 -6.13 13.22 -11.55
CA VAL A 101 -6.58 14.23 -10.57
C VAL A 101 -5.61 15.40 -10.51
N ALA A 102 -4.31 15.13 -10.40
CA ALA A 102 -3.26 16.16 -10.37
C ALA A 102 -3.30 17.04 -11.62
N ARG A 103 -3.48 16.43 -12.80
CA ARG A 103 -3.65 17.19 -14.05
C ARG A 103 -4.86 18.12 -14.01
N ARG A 104 -6.02 17.65 -13.52
CA ARG A 104 -7.24 18.47 -13.43
C ARG A 104 -7.09 19.62 -12.42
N ILE A 105 -6.37 19.38 -11.33
CA ILE A 105 -6.02 20.44 -10.37
C ILE A 105 -5.11 21.49 -11.05
N GLY A 106 -4.10 21.03 -11.80
CA GLY A 106 -3.21 21.93 -12.56
C GLY A 106 -3.95 22.75 -13.62
N GLU A 107 -5.00 22.19 -14.23
CA GLU A 107 -5.92 22.90 -15.15
C GLU A 107 -6.87 23.88 -14.42
N LYS A 108 -6.79 23.98 -13.08
CA LYS A 108 -7.66 24.79 -12.21
C LYS A 108 -9.16 24.45 -12.34
N ASP A 109 -9.45 23.18 -12.59
CA ASP A 109 -10.82 22.67 -12.70
C ASP A 109 -11.11 21.68 -11.54
N PRO A 110 -11.49 22.19 -10.35
CA PRO A 110 -11.72 21.36 -9.18
C PRO A 110 -12.92 20.42 -9.36
N ILE A 111 -13.90 20.78 -10.20
CA ILE A 111 -15.08 19.94 -10.44
C ILE A 111 -14.68 18.68 -11.22
N LYS A 112 -13.88 18.83 -12.26
CA LYS A 112 -13.36 17.67 -13.01
C LYS A 112 -12.37 16.86 -12.19
N ALA A 113 -11.58 17.48 -11.32
CA ALA A 113 -10.70 16.77 -10.39
C ALA A 113 -11.51 15.88 -9.43
N ALA A 114 -12.54 16.43 -8.78
CA ALA A 114 -13.42 15.66 -7.89
C ALA A 114 -14.15 14.54 -8.63
N LYS A 115 -14.64 14.78 -9.84
CA LYS A 115 -15.28 13.76 -10.67
C LYS A 115 -14.32 12.62 -11.03
N ALA A 116 -13.08 12.95 -11.40
CA ALA A 116 -12.06 11.95 -11.71
C ALA A 116 -11.71 11.09 -10.47
N GLY A 117 -11.56 11.71 -9.30
CA GLY A 117 -11.34 11.00 -8.04
C GLY A 117 -12.50 10.05 -7.71
N MET A 118 -13.74 10.52 -7.80
CA MET A 118 -14.93 9.69 -7.57
C MET A 118 -15.00 8.51 -8.55
N GLN A 119 -14.70 8.72 -9.82
CA GLN A 119 -14.66 7.66 -10.81
C GLN A 119 -13.57 6.63 -10.49
N ALA A 120 -12.40 7.05 -10.06
CA ALA A 120 -11.34 6.14 -9.64
C ALA A 120 -11.77 5.28 -8.47
N VAL A 121 -12.41 5.86 -7.43
CA VAL A 121 -12.95 5.12 -6.29
C VAL A 121 -13.99 4.08 -6.72
N VAL A 122 -14.93 4.45 -7.60
CA VAL A 122 -15.95 3.50 -8.09
C VAL A 122 -15.31 2.37 -8.87
N ILE A 123 -14.35 2.66 -9.76
CA ILE A 123 -13.64 1.64 -10.54
C ILE A 123 -12.87 0.70 -9.61
N SER A 124 -12.16 1.23 -8.60
CA SER A 124 -11.44 0.44 -7.60
C SER A 124 -12.36 -0.51 -6.86
N LEU A 125 -13.49 0.00 -6.36
CA LEU A 125 -14.46 -0.80 -5.62
C LEU A 125 -15.06 -1.94 -6.48
N VAL A 126 -15.44 -1.65 -7.72
CA VAL A 126 -15.97 -2.66 -8.64
C VAL A 126 -14.92 -3.71 -8.97
N LEU A 127 -13.71 -3.28 -9.32
CA LEU A 127 -12.62 -4.19 -9.65
C LEU A 127 -12.27 -5.09 -8.47
N ASN A 128 -12.13 -4.49 -7.29
CA ASN A 128 -11.82 -5.24 -6.08
C ASN A 128 -12.95 -6.20 -5.69
N ALA A 129 -14.22 -5.80 -5.80
CA ALA A 129 -15.34 -6.68 -5.52
C ALA A 129 -15.35 -7.92 -6.44
N VAL A 130 -15.03 -7.74 -7.73
CA VAL A 130 -14.92 -8.85 -8.69
C VAL A 130 -13.77 -9.78 -8.31
N ILE A 131 -12.58 -9.22 -8.06
CA ILE A 131 -11.39 -10.02 -7.70
C ILE A 131 -11.61 -10.76 -6.38
N SER A 132 -12.15 -10.07 -5.37
CA SER A 132 -12.43 -10.64 -4.04
C SER A 132 -13.46 -11.75 -4.12
N PHE A 133 -14.52 -11.59 -4.92
CA PHE A 133 -15.55 -12.59 -5.13
C PHE A 133 -14.98 -13.86 -5.76
N PHE A 134 -14.23 -13.75 -6.85
CA PHE A 134 -13.61 -14.91 -7.48
C PHE A 134 -12.52 -15.52 -6.60
N GLY A 135 -11.69 -14.70 -5.96
CA GLY A 135 -10.65 -15.17 -5.04
C GLY A 135 -11.21 -15.91 -3.83
N PHE A 136 -12.37 -15.49 -3.32
CA PHE A 136 -13.06 -16.17 -2.22
C PHE A 136 -13.64 -17.53 -2.64
N ILE A 137 -14.28 -17.60 -3.80
CA ILE A 137 -14.92 -18.83 -4.29
C ILE A 137 -13.86 -19.87 -4.69
N TYR A 138 -12.82 -19.46 -5.39
CA TYR A 138 -11.78 -20.33 -5.95
C TYR A 138 -10.50 -20.38 -5.10
N ALA A 139 -10.58 -20.07 -3.80
CA ALA A 139 -9.41 -19.98 -2.91
C ALA A 139 -8.59 -21.28 -2.90
N THR A 140 -9.25 -22.43 -2.78
CA THR A 140 -8.59 -23.76 -2.74
C THR A 140 -7.93 -24.08 -4.08
N GLU A 141 -8.65 -23.86 -5.18
CA GLU A 141 -8.16 -24.13 -6.54
C GLU A 141 -6.97 -23.22 -6.89
N ILE A 142 -7.01 -21.97 -6.47
CA ILE A 142 -5.90 -21.04 -6.67
C ILE A 142 -4.67 -21.50 -5.91
N LEU A 143 -4.81 -21.91 -4.64
CA LEU A 143 -3.69 -22.44 -3.85
C LEU A 143 -3.09 -23.71 -4.50
N MET A 144 -3.93 -24.63 -4.95
CA MET A 144 -3.46 -25.83 -5.65
C MET A 144 -2.78 -25.50 -6.98
N LEU A 145 -3.32 -24.57 -7.75
CA LEU A 145 -2.73 -24.11 -9.01
C LEU A 145 -1.35 -23.48 -8.81
N MET A 146 -1.14 -22.83 -7.67
CA MET A 146 0.14 -22.24 -7.30
C MET A 146 1.14 -23.26 -6.73
N GLY A 147 0.75 -24.53 -6.62
CA GLY A 147 1.64 -25.61 -6.17
C GLY A 147 1.53 -25.96 -4.69
N ALA A 148 0.47 -25.54 -4.00
CA ALA A 148 0.18 -26.04 -2.66
C ALA A 148 -0.09 -27.54 -2.70
N SER A 149 0.37 -28.27 -1.68
CA SER A 149 -0.10 -29.64 -1.46
C SER A 149 -1.60 -29.63 -1.15
N GLU A 150 -2.32 -30.72 -1.46
CA GLU A 150 -3.75 -30.81 -1.20
C GLU A 150 -4.08 -30.52 0.28
N GLU A 151 -3.25 -31.04 1.18
CA GLU A 151 -3.38 -30.83 2.62
C GLU A 151 -3.16 -29.37 3.02
N ALA A 152 -2.13 -28.70 2.47
CA ALA A 152 -1.88 -27.28 2.70
C ALA A 152 -2.99 -26.40 2.11
N ALA A 153 -3.52 -26.74 0.93
CA ALA A 153 -4.60 -26.00 0.32
C ALA A 153 -5.89 -26.09 1.14
N LEU A 154 -6.27 -27.27 1.63
CA LEU A 154 -7.46 -27.46 2.46
C LEU A 154 -7.37 -26.68 3.78
N HIS A 155 -6.24 -26.75 4.48
CA HIS A 155 -6.03 -26.00 5.73
C HIS A 155 -5.89 -24.50 5.50
N GLY A 156 -5.33 -24.11 4.36
CA GLY A 156 -5.07 -22.71 4.01
C GLY A 156 -6.24 -21.96 3.38
N THR A 157 -7.28 -22.65 2.93
CA THR A 157 -8.42 -22.05 2.24
C THR A 157 -9.08 -20.95 3.07
N ALA A 158 -9.34 -21.20 4.36
CA ALA A 158 -9.97 -20.22 5.24
C ALA A 158 -9.11 -18.94 5.39
N PHE A 159 -7.80 -19.09 5.52
CA PHE A 159 -6.88 -17.97 5.58
C PHE A 159 -6.93 -17.13 4.29
N MET A 160 -6.82 -17.78 3.14
CA MET A 160 -6.89 -17.10 1.85
C MET A 160 -8.23 -16.41 1.65
N GLN A 161 -9.35 -17.04 2.03
CA GLN A 161 -10.68 -16.44 1.93
C GLN A 161 -10.81 -15.17 2.79
N ILE A 162 -10.30 -15.20 4.02
CA ILE A 162 -10.29 -14.02 4.91
C ILE A 162 -9.45 -12.91 4.30
N MET A 163 -8.27 -13.23 3.78
CA MET A 163 -7.40 -12.24 3.14
C MET A 163 -8.01 -11.65 1.87
N MET A 164 -8.68 -12.46 1.04
CA MET A 164 -9.39 -12.00 -0.14
C MET A 164 -10.57 -11.09 0.22
N ALA A 165 -11.35 -11.46 1.22
CA ALA A 165 -12.46 -10.62 1.71
C ALA A 165 -11.95 -9.31 2.34
N GLY A 166 -10.85 -9.38 3.09
CA GLY A 166 -10.21 -8.23 3.73
C GLY A 166 -9.52 -7.29 2.75
N SER A 167 -9.13 -7.74 1.57
CA SER A 167 -8.47 -6.92 0.56
C SER A 167 -9.30 -5.71 0.11
N SER A 168 -10.62 -5.76 0.31
CA SER A 168 -11.52 -4.63 0.04
C SER A 168 -11.25 -3.39 0.89
N SER A 169 -10.56 -3.51 2.00
CA SER A 169 -10.17 -2.38 2.85
C SER A 169 -8.86 -1.71 2.41
N ILE A 170 -8.14 -2.30 1.46
CA ILE A 170 -6.78 -1.87 1.04
C ILE A 170 -6.85 -1.04 -0.24
N VAL A 171 -7.91 -1.13 -1.04
CA VAL A 171 -8.15 -0.41 -2.29
C VAL A 171 -9.04 0.80 -2.05
#